data_f44b2595ade2806a6d374de8af444baf
#
_entry.id   f44b2595ade2806a6d374de8af444baf
#
_cell.length_a   1.000
_cell.length_b   1.000
_cell.length_c   1.000
_cell.angle_alpha   90.00
_cell.angle_beta   90.00
_cell.angle_gamma   90.00
#
_symmetry.space_group_name_H-M   'P 1'
#
loop_
_entity.id
_entity.type
_entity.pdbx_description
1 polymer ?
#
loop_
_entity_poly.entity_id
_entity_poly.type
_entity_poly.pdbx_seq_one_letter_code
_entity_poly.pdbx_strand_id
1 'polypeptide(L)'
;VFINYYVGFFVCIFVALVFFCYEICRFPGWKRAGLDLVRIAIFSLLAIGMTAVLEFPTLAALQTTQSSVNAFPKGFRLNIASENTWKGLLDAMRQVAGNMGGALEPNFKEGLPNLYCGVFAIQLAFLFLMAREVKLRDKLCAVFLLLFFMLSFIIRQLDYIWHGFHFPNMIPYRFSFLFSFVLLYMAYRAW
;
A
#
# COMPACT_ATOMS: atom_id res chain seq x y z
N VAL A 1 -12.55 7.95 3.19
CA VAL A 1 -13.42 7.09 3.97
C VAL A 1 -14.88 7.36 3.60
N PHE A 2 -15.32 8.61 3.55
CA PHE A 2 -16.72 8.99 3.31
C PHE A 2 -17.30 8.43 1.99
N ILE A 3 -16.50 8.36 0.91
CA ILE A 3 -16.96 7.93 -0.42
C ILE A 3 -16.69 6.44 -0.65
N ASN A 4 -15.57 5.94 -0.11
CA ASN A 4 -15.16 4.56 -0.29
C ASN A 4 -14.38 4.07 0.94
N TYR A 5 -15.02 3.22 1.72
CA TYR A 5 -14.46 2.64 2.95
C TYR A 5 -13.09 1.96 2.71
N TYR A 6 -13.00 1.11 1.68
CA TYR A 6 -11.77 0.38 1.40
C TYR A 6 -10.60 1.30 1.05
N VAL A 7 -10.85 2.26 0.15
CA VAL A 7 -9.81 3.24 -0.23
C VAL A 7 -9.38 4.07 0.97
N GLY A 8 -10.34 4.51 1.80
CA GLY A 8 -10.04 5.23 3.04
C GLY A 8 -9.15 4.42 3.98
N PHE A 9 -9.45 3.14 4.16
CA PHE A 9 -8.67 2.24 5.00
C PHE A 9 -7.23 2.06 4.47
N PHE A 10 -7.06 1.85 3.16
CA PHE A 10 -5.72 1.77 2.55
C PHE A 10 -4.91 3.04 2.76
N VAL A 11 -5.55 4.21 2.60
CA VAL A 11 -4.89 5.51 2.84
C VAL A 11 -4.48 5.66 4.31
N CYS A 12 -5.30 5.24 5.27
CA CYS A 12 -4.96 5.28 6.69
C CYS A 12 -3.71 4.43 7.00
N ILE A 13 -3.65 3.19 6.49
CA ILE A 13 -2.46 2.34 6.65
C ILE A 13 -1.24 3.01 6.00
N PHE A 14 -1.41 3.54 4.80
CA PHE A 14 -0.32 4.20 4.08
C PHE A 14 0.21 5.42 4.83
N VAL A 15 -0.66 6.28 5.36
CA VAL A 15 -0.25 7.45 6.16
C VAL A 15 0.53 7.01 7.39
N ALA A 16 0.09 5.94 8.09
CA ALA A 16 0.83 5.39 9.21
C ALA A 16 2.22 4.89 8.79
N LEU A 17 2.32 4.15 7.68
CA LEU A 17 3.61 3.67 7.15
C LEU A 17 4.56 4.82 6.78
N VAL A 18 4.05 5.84 6.10
CA VAL A 18 4.83 7.03 5.73
C VAL A 18 5.30 7.76 6.99
N PHE A 19 4.44 7.90 7.99
CA PHE A 19 4.79 8.53 9.27
C PHE A 19 5.93 7.76 9.96
N PHE A 20 5.80 6.46 10.14
CA PHE A 20 6.85 5.65 10.76
C PHE A 20 8.16 5.68 9.96
N CYS A 21 8.08 5.57 8.64
CA CYS A 21 9.24 5.66 7.77
C CYS A 21 9.96 7.02 7.95
N TYR A 22 9.20 8.11 7.96
CA TYR A 22 9.71 9.46 8.16
C TYR A 22 10.36 9.64 9.54
N GLU A 23 9.72 9.19 10.61
CA GLU A 23 10.24 9.29 11.97
C GLU A 23 11.52 8.47 12.16
N ILE A 24 11.58 7.24 11.63
CA ILE A 24 12.77 6.39 11.66
C ILE A 24 13.92 7.07 10.91
N CYS A 25 13.65 7.58 9.72
CA CYS A 25 14.69 8.21 8.91
C CYS A 25 15.15 9.56 9.46
N ARG A 26 14.28 10.32 10.12
CA ARG A 26 14.61 11.63 10.72
C ARG A 26 15.28 11.51 12.08
N PHE A 27 14.85 10.54 12.86
CA PHE A 27 15.21 10.29 14.26
C PHE A 27 15.37 11.57 15.11
N PRO A 28 14.28 12.26 15.42
CA PRO A 28 14.32 13.55 16.13
C PRO A 28 14.64 13.40 17.62
N GLY A 29 14.87 12.19 18.09
CA GLY A 29 15.00 11.81 19.50
C GLY A 29 13.69 11.34 20.13
N TRP A 30 13.80 10.43 21.10
CA TRP A 30 12.68 9.68 21.68
C TRP A 30 11.52 10.55 22.19
N LYS A 31 11.84 11.70 22.86
CA LYS A 31 10.81 12.60 23.39
C LYS A 31 9.98 13.24 22.28
N ARG A 32 10.64 13.68 21.20
CA ARG A 32 9.97 14.33 20.08
C ARG A 32 9.19 13.33 19.24
N ALA A 33 9.76 12.16 18.96
CA ALA A 33 9.08 11.08 18.27
C ALA A 33 7.79 10.65 19.02
N GLY A 34 7.85 10.57 20.36
CA GLY A 34 6.67 10.29 21.18
C GLY A 34 5.59 11.38 21.07
N LEU A 35 5.97 12.66 21.07
CA LEU A 35 5.03 13.76 20.89
C LEU A 35 4.40 13.76 19.49
N ASP A 36 5.18 13.48 18.45
CA ASP A 36 4.71 13.42 17.07
C ASP A 36 3.77 12.20 16.87
N LEU A 37 4.05 11.08 17.54
CA LEU A 37 3.15 9.93 17.58
C LEU A 37 1.81 10.26 18.24
N VAL A 38 1.84 10.95 19.39
CA VAL A 38 0.61 11.37 20.08
C VAL A 38 -0.20 12.35 19.22
N ARG A 39 0.46 13.29 18.57
CA ARG A 39 -0.20 14.24 17.66
C ARG A 39 -0.91 13.54 16.52
N ILE A 40 -0.20 12.65 15.79
CA ILE A 40 -0.83 11.93 14.67
C ILE A 40 -1.97 11.04 15.16
N ALA A 41 -1.84 10.40 16.33
CA ALA A 41 -2.91 9.60 16.92
C ALA A 41 -4.15 10.46 17.23
N ILE A 42 -4.00 11.62 17.85
CA ILE A 42 -5.10 12.54 18.17
C ILE A 42 -5.80 13.00 16.88
N PHE A 43 -5.03 13.49 15.89
CA PHE A 43 -5.63 13.96 14.64
C PHE A 43 -6.28 12.84 13.83
N SER A 44 -5.71 11.64 13.85
CA SER A 44 -6.32 10.46 13.21
C SER A 44 -7.63 10.06 13.90
N LEU A 45 -7.67 10.06 15.23
CA LEU A 45 -8.89 9.78 15.98
C LEU A 45 -9.98 10.84 15.74
N LEU A 46 -9.61 12.11 15.68
CA LEU A 46 -10.55 13.18 15.32
C LEU A 46 -11.10 12.98 13.90
N ALA A 47 -10.24 12.66 12.93
CA ALA A 47 -10.65 12.41 11.56
C ALA A 47 -11.60 11.19 11.44
N ILE A 48 -11.29 10.09 12.15
CA ILE A 48 -12.17 8.91 12.22
C ILE A 48 -13.49 9.27 12.93
N GLY A 49 -13.42 10.04 14.03
CA GLY A 49 -14.61 10.49 14.75
C GLY A 49 -15.59 11.30 13.89
N MET A 50 -15.07 12.14 12.99
CA MET A 50 -15.89 12.89 12.03
C MET A 50 -16.62 11.98 11.01
N THR A 51 -16.08 10.82 10.72
CA THR A 51 -16.65 9.85 9.76
C THR A 51 -17.38 8.70 10.45
N ALA A 52 -17.38 8.66 11.78
CA ALA A 52 -17.92 7.56 12.59
C ALA A 52 -19.40 7.25 12.30
N VAL A 53 -20.20 8.26 11.96
CA VAL A 53 -21.63 8.10 11.60
C VAL A 53 -21.81 7.15 10.42
N LEU A 54 -20.85 7.08 9.50
CA LEU A 54 -20.87 6.14 8.36
C LEU A 54 -20.12 4.85 8.65
N GLU A 55 -19.04 4.94 9.43
CA GLU A 55 -18.17 3.79 9.69
C GLU A 55 -18.82 2.75 10.58
N PHE A 56 -19.52 3.15 11.65
CA PHE A 56 -20.18 2.20 12.54
C PHE A 56 -21.26 1.35 11.85
N PRO A 57 -22.19 1.92 11.06
CA PRO A 57 -23.14 1.10 10.30
C PRO A 57 -22.45 0.21 9.26
N THR A 58 -21.37 0.69 8.62
CA THR A 58 -20.60 -0.10 7.65
C THR A 58 -19.92 -1.29 8.31
N LEU A 59 -19.30 -1.10 9.48
CA LEU A 59 -18.70 -2.18 10.26
C LEU A 59 -19.73 -3.21 10.69
N ALA A 60 -20.91 -2.76 11.16
CA ALA A 60 -21.99 -3.66 11.54
C ALA A 60 -22.50 -4.46 10.34
N ALA A 61 -22.66 -3.84 9.18
CA ALA A 61 -23.04 -4.51 7.94
C ALA A 61 -21.96 -5.51 7.47
N LEU A 62 -20.67 -5.20 7.59
CA LEU A 62 -19.59 -6.12 7.23
C LEU A 62 -19.55 -7.38 8.10
N GLN A 63 -19.96 -7.29 9.35
CA GLN A 63 -20.04 -8.45 10.25
C GLN A 63 -21.11 -9.47 9.81
N THR A 64 -22.11 -9.05 9.06
CA THR A 64 -23.18 -9.92 8.54
C THR A 64 -22.85 -10.50 7.17
N THR A 65 -21.74 -10.11 6.56
CA THR A 65 -21.32 -10.58 5.23
C THR A 65 -20.40 -11.80 5.31
N GLN A 66 -20.19 -12.48 4.17
CA GLN A 66 -19.27 -13.62 4.06
C GLN A 66 -17.82 -13.27 4.44
N SER A 67 -17.44 -11.99 4.43
CA SER A 67 -16.11 -11.55 4.84
C SER A 67 -15.82 -11.81 6.31
N SER A 68 -16.83 -11.87 7.18
CA SER A 68 -16.68 -12.19 8.60
C SER A 68 -16.21 -13.63 8.87
N VAL A 69 -16.34 -14.53 7.90
CA VAL A 69 -15.97 -15.95 8.02
C VAL A 69 -14.50 -16.20 7.72
N ASN A 70 -13.78 -15.23 7.16
CA ASN A 70 -12.39 -15.37 6.77
C ASN A 70 -11.46 -15.29 7.99
N ALA A 71 -10.85 -16.43 8.36
CA ALA A 71 -9.86 -16.49 9.43
C ALA A 71 -8.48 -16.01 8.94
N PHE A 72 -7.68 -15.46 9.88
CA PHE A 72 -6.29 -15.11 9.63
C PHE A 72 -5.50 -16.31 9.06
N PRO A 73 -4.70 -16.14 7.99
CA PRO A 73 -3.97 -17.24 7.38
C PRO A 73 -2.99 -17.90 8.37
N LYS A 74 -3.16 -19.19 8.61
CA LYS A 74 -2.25 -19.96 9.44
C LYS A 74 -0.98 -20.29 8.64
N GLY A 75 0.17 -20.04 9.25
CA GLY A 75 1.48 -20.26 8.63
C GLY A 75 1.84 -19.21 7.56
N PHE A 76 3.10 -19.20 7.13
CA PHE A 76 3.57 -18.30 6.07
C PHE A 76 3.04 -18.79 4.72
N ARG A 77 2.29 -17.95 4.01
CA ARG A 77 1.75 -18.25 2.69
C ARG A 77 2.03 -17.12 1.71
N LEU A 78 2.35 -17.50 0.48
CA LEU A 78 2.53 -16.57 -0.63
C LEU A 78 1.21 -16.44 -1.40
N ASN A 79 0.90 -15.22 -1.81
CA ASN A 79 -0.40 -14.87 -2.40
C ASN A 79 -0.35 -14.82 -3.94
N ILE A 80 0.80 -15.06 -4.55
CA ILE A 80 0.91 -14.94 -5.99
C ILE A 80 0.11 -16.07 -6.65
N ALA A 81 -0.81 -15.70 -7.53
CA ALA A 81 -1.71 -16.59 -8.27
C ALA A 81 -0.99 -17.51 -9.30
N SER A 82 0.33 -17.50 -9.35
CA SER A 82 1.11 -18.35 -10.24
C SER A 82 1.76 -19.47 -9.42
N GLU A 83 1.80 -20.66 -10.00
CA GLU A 83 2.49 -21.83 -9.43
C GLU A 83 3.99 -21.55 -9.14
N ASN A 84 4.54 -20.51 -9.79
CA ASN A 84 5.91 -20.07 -9.59
C ASN A 84 5.94 -18.63 -9.04
N THR A 85 6.29 -18.50 -7.77
CA THR A 85 6.40 -17.23 -7.04
C THR A 85 7.29 -16.19 -7.73
N TRP A 86 8.42 -16.62 -8.30
CA TRP A 86 9.36 -15.74 -8.99
C TRP A 86 8.79 -15.20 -10.29
N LYS A 87 8.08 -16.05 -11.04
CA LYS A 87 7.40 -15.60 -12.26
C LYS A 87 6.33 -14.58 -11.96
N GLY A 88 5.50 -14.82 -10.94
CA GLY A 88 4.49 -13.86 -10.51
C GLY A 88 5.08 -12.51 -10.06
N LEU A 89 6.20 -12.53 -9.35
CA LEU A 89 6.91 -11.31 -8.97
C LEU A 89 7.44 -10.55 -10.20
N LEU A 90 8.06 -11.25 -11.16
CA LEU A 90 8.55 -10.66 -12.39
C LEU A 90 7.41 -10.07 -13.22
N ASP A 91 6.29 -10.77 -13.31
CA ASP A 91 5.11 -10.28 -14.04
C ASP A 91 4.49 -9.05 -13.36
N ALA A 92 4.46 -9.00 -12.02
CA ALA A 92 4.06 -7.82 -11.28
C ALA A 92 5.02 -6.64 -11.54
N MET A 93 6.33 -6.87 -11.56
CA MET A 93 7.31 -5.82 -11.88
C MET A 93 7.18 -5.33 -13.34
N ARG A 94 6.87 -6.21 -14.29
CA ARG A 94 6.63 -5.83 -15.69
C ARG A 94 5.42 -4.91 -15.83
N GLN A 95 4.43 -5.00 -14.92
CA GLN A 95 3.29 -4.07 -14.90
C GLN A 95 3.72 -2.61 -14.66
N VAL A 96 4.85 -2.37 -14.00
CA VAL A 96 5.40 -1.00 -13.81
C VAL A 96 5.78 -0.40 -15.16
N ALA A 97 6.32 -1.20 -16.09
CA ALA A 97 6.79 -0.74 -17.40
C ALA A 97 5.68 -0.61 -18.47
N GLY A 98 4.43 -0.79 -18.10
CA GLY A 98 3.30 -0.60 -19.00
C GLY A 98 2.89 -1.85 -19.75
N ASN A 99 2.09 -2.68 -19.14
CA ASN A 99 1.36 -3.81 -19.75
C ASN A 99 2.24 -4.79 -20.59
N MET A 100 3.52 -4.85 -20.30
CA MET A 100 4.47 -5.76 -20.97
C MET A 100 4.43 -7.18 -20.42
N GLY A 101 3.63 -7.44 -19.38
CA GLY A 101 3.34 -8.77 -18.89
C GLY A 101 2.24 -9.41 -19.74
N GLY A 102 2.44 -10.67 -20.14
CA GLY A 102 1.43 -11.41 -20.90
C GLY A 102 0.05 -11.26 -20.25
N ALA A 103 -0.95 -11.07 -21.08
CA ALA A 103 -2.32 -10.84 -20.71
C ALA A 103 -2.88 -11.99 -19.87
N LEU A 104 -2.72 -11.91 -18.56
CA LEU A 104 -3.71 -12.49 -17.67
C LEU A 104 -4.89 -11.54 -17.74
N GLU A 105 -5.91 -11.92 -18.48
CA GLU A 105 -7.17 -11.19 -18.43
C GLU A 105 -7.54 -11.02 -16.96
N PRO A 106 -7.82 -9.79 -16.48
CA PRO A 106 -8.17 -9.58 -15.10
C PRO A 106 -9.51 -10.26 -14.81
N ASN A 107 -9.45 -11.49 -14.39
CA ASN A 107 -10.58 -12.19 -13.81
C ASN A 107 -10.90 -11.54 -12.47
N PHE A 108 -12.16 -11.51 -12.08
CA PHE A 108 -12.60 -10.95 -10.80
C PHE A 108 -11.89 -11.58 -9.58
N LYS A 109 -11.32 -12.76 -9.72
CA LYS A 109 -10.65 -13.50 -8.64
C LYS A 109 -9.13 -13.51 -8.75
N GLU A 110 -8.58 -13.33 -9.94
CA GLU A 110 -7.16 -13.43 -10.24
C GLU A 110 -6.74 -12.21 -11.06
N GLY A 111 -5.55 -11.71 -10.84
CA GLY A 111 -5.03 -10.59 -11.58
C GLY A 111 -3.67 -10.16 -11.04
N LEU A 112 -2.99 -9.30 -11.78
CA LEU A 112 -1.76 -8.67 -11.36
C LEU A 112 -2.06 -7.27 -10.81
N PRO A 113 -1.24 -6.76 -9.88
CA PRO A 113 -1.39 -5.39 -9.39
C PRO A 113 -1.18 -4.40 -10.54
N ASN A 114 -2.06 -3.41 -10.66
CA ASN A 114 -1.89 -2.33 -11.64
C ASN A 114 -0.93 -1.28 -11.07
N LEU A 115 0.32 -1.28 -11.57
CA LEU A 115 1.41 -0.45 -11.07
C LEU A 115 1.82 0.65 -12.05
N TYR A 116 1.26 0.67 -13.25
CA TYR A 116 1.64 1.62 -14.28
C TYR A 116 1.19 3.04 -13.96
N CYS A 117 2.13 3.98 -13.98
CA CYS A 117 1.88 5.40 -13.74
C CYS A 117 2.46 6.32 -14.82
N GLY A 118 2.87 5.76 -15.95
CA GLY A 118 3.47 6.48 -17.07
C GLY A 118 4.99 6.32 -17.14
N VAL A 119 5.50 6.15 -18.35
CA VAL A 119 6.95 5.93 -18.60
C VAL A 119 7.78 7.10 -18.09
N PHE A 120 7.33 8.32 -18.31
CA PHE A 120 8.03 9.51 -17.85
C PHE A 120 8.13 9.59 -16.32
N ALA A 121 7.07 9.22 -15.61
CA ALA A 121 7.10 9.14 -14.14
C ALA A 121 8.12 8.12 -13.65
N ILE A 122 8.23 6.97 -14.30
CA ILE A 122 9.21 5.94 -13.97
C ILE A 122 10.64 6.43 -14.19
N GLN A 123 10.91 7.11 -15.30
CA GLN A 123 12.21 7.69 -15.58
C GLN A 123 12.61 8.73 -14.53
N LEU A 124 11.68 9.63 -14.16
CA LEU A 124 11.92 10.62 -13.12
C LEU A 124 12.09 9.98 -11.74
N ALA A 125 11.32 8.92 -11.41
CA ALA A 125 11.51 8.18 -10.17
C ALA A 125 12.91 7.53 -10.09
N PHE A 126 13.44 7.07 -11.23
CA PHE A 126 14.82 6.58 -11.28
C PHE A 126 15.83 7.73 -11.09
N LEU A 127 15.61 8.89 -11.73
CA LEU A 127 16.44 10.07 -11.53
C LEU A 127 16.43 10.56 -10.08
N PHE A 128 15.29 10.45 -9.37
CA PHE A 128 15.21 10.74 -7.93
C PHE A 128 16.27 9.98 -7.13
N LEU A 129 16.49 8.70 -7.43
CA LEU A 129 17.51 7.90 -6.74
C LEU A 129 18.93 8.38 -7.04
N MET A 130 19.16 8.93 -8.24
CA MET A 130 20.47 9.44 -8.67
C MET A 130 20.71 10.90 -8.24
N ALA A 131 19.66 11.70 -8.04
CA ALA A 131 19.74 13.12 -7.73
C ALA A 131 20.54 13.37 -6.43
N ARG A 132 21.57 14.22 -6.47
CA ARG A 132 22.41 14.54 -5.33
C ARG A 132 21.72 15.47 -4.32
N GLU A 133 20.76 16.25 -4.78
CA GLU A 133 20.01 17.24 -3.99
C GLU A 133 19.03 16.54 -3.03
N VAL A 134 18.62 15.31 -3.34
CA VAL A 134 17.71 14.53 -2.52
C VAL A 134 18.48 13.83 -1.41
N LYS A 135 18.07 14.06 -0.18
CA LYS A 135 18.71 13.45 1.01
C LYS A 135 18.62 11.93 0.95
N LEU A 136 19.67 11.25 1.35
CA LEU A 136 19.74 9.77 1.36
C LEU A 136 18.57 9.14 2.12
N ARG A 137 18.15 9.73 3.24
CA ARG A 137 17.04 9.24 4.04
C ARG A 137 15.71 9.27 3.29
N ASP A 138 15.44 10.30 2.47
CA ASP A 138 14.23 10.40 1.67
C ASP A 138 14.21 9.29 0.59
N LYS A 139 15.38 9.01 -0.01
CA LYS A 139 15.57 7.87 -0.93
C LYS A 139 15.33 6.53 -0.24
N LEU A 140 15.90 6.35 0.95
CA LEU A 140 15.72 5.11 1.72
C LEU A 140 14.26 4.90 2.12
N CYS A 141 13.54 5.96 2.54
CA CYS A 141 12.11 5.88 2.83
C CYS A 141 11.31 5.46 1.59
N ALA A 142 11.57 6.09 0.45
CA ALA A 142 10.85 5.76 -0.78
C ALA A 142 11.12 4.32 -1.22
N VAL A 143 12.38 3.89 -1.22
CA VAL A 143 12.76 2.50 -1.56
C VAL A 143 12.13 1.51 -0.57
N PHE A 144 12.17 1.81 0.73
CA PHE A 144 11.54 0.97 1.74
C PHE A 144 10.02 0.80 1.48
N LEU A 145 9.31 1.90 1.18
CA LEU A 145 7.89 1.85 0.86
C LEU A 145 7.61 1.01 -0.38
N LEU A 146 8.39 1.19 -1.46
CA LEU A 146 8.25 0.38 -2.66
C LEU A 146 8.48 -1.10 -2.40
N LEU A 147 9.55 -1.45 -1.65
CA LEU A 147 9.84 -2.83 -1.25
C LEU A 147 8.74 -3.41 -0.36
N PHE A 148 8.22 -2.62 0.58
CA PHE A 148 7.12 -3.04 1.43
C PHE A 148 5.85 -3.35 0.62
N PHE A 149 5.51 -2.53 -0.38
CA PHE A 149 4.41 -2.82 -1.30
C PHE A 149 4.66 -4.08 -2.12
N MET A 150 5.88 -4.26 -2.64
CA MET A 150 6.23 -5.49 -3.37
C MET A 150 6.05 -6.73 -2.48
N LEU A 151 6.49 -6.68 -1.22
CA LEU A 151 6.24 -7.75 -0.25
C LEU A 151 4.75 -7.93 0.03
N SER A 152 3.98 -6.84 0.09
CA SER A 152 2.53 -6.89 0.32
C SER A 152 1.77 -7.55 -0.83
N PHE A 153 2.27 -7.48 -2.06
CA PHE A 153 1.69 -8.22 -3.20
C PHE A 153 2.01 -9.72 -3.14
N ILE A 154 3.09 -10.11 -2.47
CA ILE A 154 3.57 -11.49 -2.42
C ILE A 154 3.04 -12.21 -1.17
N ILE A 155 3.04 -11.55 -0.02
CA ILE A 155 2.76 -12.15 1.28
C ILE A 155 1.27 -12.06 1.59
N ARG A 156 0.62 -13.22 1.70
CA ARG A 156 -0.84 -13.31 1.91
C ARG A 156 -1.30 -12.65 3.22
N GLN A 157 -0.48 -12.67 4.26
CA GLN A 157 -0.79 -12.03 5.53
C GLN A 157 -0.85 -10.51 5.41
N LEU A 158 0.05 -9.90 4.63
CA LEU A 158 0.04 -8.47 4.38
C LEU A 158 -1.16 -8.06 3.52
N ASP A 159 -1.49 -8.84 2.49
CA ASP A 159 -2.68 -8.64 1.68
C ASP A 159 -3.96 -8.69 2.55
N TYR A 160 -4.05 -9.63 3.47
CA TYR A 160 -5.14 -9.74 4.45
C TYR A 160 -5.26 -8.49 5.34
N ILE A 161 -4.14 -7.96 5.83
CA ILE A 161 -4.13 -6.73 6.64
C ILE A 161 -4.57 -5.52 5.81
N TRP A 162 -4.06 -5.39 4.57
CA TRP A 162 -4.47 -4.32 3.67
C TRP A 162 -5.98 -4.29 3.45
N HIS A 163 -6.61 -5.43 3.28
CA HIS A 163 -8.05 -5.55 3.04
C HIS A 163 -8.93 -5.48 4.29
N GLY A 164 -8.40 -5.02 5.43
CA GLY A 164 -9.18 -4.87 6.66
C GLY A 164 -9.51 -6.20 7.31
N PHE A 165 -8.52 -7.08 7.39
CA PHE A 165 -8.59 -8.40 8.02
C PHE A 165 -9.58 -9.36 7.37
N HIS A 166 -9.71 -9.28 6.03
CA HIS A 166 -10.45 -10.25 5.23
C HIS A 166 -9.79 -10.41 3.85
N PHE A 167 -10.20 -11.43 3.10
CA PHE A 167 -9.77 -11.57 1.70
C PHE A 167 -10.82 -10.97 0.78
N PRO A 168 -10.42 -10.17 -0.22
CA PRO A 168 -11.35 -9.65 -1.20
C PRO A 168 -11.92 -10.80 -2.04
N ASN A 169 -13.23 -10.80 -2.23
CA ASN A 169 -13.89 -11.77 -3.12
C ASN A 169 -13.63 -11.46 -4.60
N MET A 170 -13.26 -10.24 -4.91
CA MET A 170 -13.02 -9.74 -6.26
C MET A 170 -11.92 -8.69 -6.25
N ILE A 171 -11.24 -8.53 -7.38
CA ILE A 171 -10.21 -7.52 -7.64
C ILE A 171 -9.14 -7.52 -6.53
N PRO A 172 -8.19 -8.46 -6.60
CA PRO A 172 -7.05 -8.49 -5.70
C PRO A 172 -6.19 -7.23 -5.88
N TYR A 173 -5.38 -6.92 -4.89
CA TYR A 173 -4.40 -5.81 -4.94
C TYR A 173 -4.98 -4.41 -5.14
N ARG A 174 -6.17 -4.14 -4.63
CA ARG A 174 -6.82 -2.81 -4.75
C ARG A 174 -5.97 -1.67 -4.22
N PHE A 175 -5.05 -1.92 -3.30
CA PHE A 175 -4.13 -0.94 -2.73
C PHE A 175 -2.94 -0.60 -3.65
N SER A 176 -2.84 -1.22 -4.85
CA SER A 176 -1.72 -1.04 -5.77
C SER A 176 -1.52 0.42 -6.25
N PHE A 177 -2.59 1.23 -6.26
CA PHE A 177 -2.49 2.66 -6.59
C PHE A 177 -1.57 3.44 -5.64
N LEU A 178 -1.37 2.97 -4.40
CA LEU A 178 -0.45 3.59 -3.45
C LEU A 178 1.02 3.39 -3.86
N PHE A 179 1.34 2.25 -4.47
CA PHE A 179 2.65 2.03 -5.07
C PHE A 179 2.91 3.06 -6.19
N SER A 180 1.95 3.22 -7.10
CA SER A 180 2.02 4.22 -8.17
C SER A 180 2.12 5.63 -7.61
N PHE A 181 1.44 5.92 -6.52
CA PHE A 181 1.55 7.21 -5.81
C PHE A 181 2.97 7.46 -5.29
N VAL A 182 3.65 6.46 -4.73
CA VAL A 182 5.05 6.60 -4.28
C VAL A 182 5.97 6.90 -5.48
N LEU A 183 5.78 6.22 -6.61
CA LEU A 183 6.53 6.51 -7.84
C LEU A 183 6.30 7.94 -8.33
N LEU A 184 5.05 8.41 -8.33
CA LEU A 184 4.72 9.79 -8.71
C LEU A 184 5.31 10.81 -7.73
N TYR A 185 5.33 10.53 -6.43
CA TYR A 185 6.00 11.36 -5.44
C TYR A 185 7.51 11.46 -5.71
N MET A 186 8.16 10.33 -6.01
CA MET A 186 9.58 10.31 -6.38
C MET A 186 9.82 11.13 -7.66
N ALA A 187 8.97 10.97 -8.66
CA ALA A 187 9.03 11.71 -9.91
C ALA A 187 8.89 13.21 -9.67
N TYR A 188 7.91 13.62 -8.88
CA TYR A 188 7.70 15.03 -8.51
C TYR A 188 8.92 15.63 -7.79
N ARG A 189 9.55 14.87 -6.91
CA ARG A 189 10.72 15.32 -6.15
C ARG A 189 12.00 15.39 -6.99
N ALA A 190 12.02 14.69 -8.12
CA ALA A 190 13.14 14.73 -9.08
C ALA A 190 13.00 15.86 -10.12
N TRP A 191 11.76 16.26 -10.41
CA TRP A 191 11.43 17.37 -11.28
C TRP A 191 11.83 18.71 -10.67
#